data_892abc443344ed17591ae110418da09f
#
_entry.id   892abc443344ed17591ae110418da09f
#
_cell.length_a   1.000
_cell.length_b   1.000
_cell.length_c   1.000
_cell.angle_alpha   90.00
_cell.angle_beta   90.00
_cell.angle_gamma   90.00
#
_symmetry.space_group_name_H-M   'P 1'
#
loop_
_entity.id
_entity.type
_entity.pdbx_description
1 polymer ?
#
loop_
_entity_poly.entity_id
_entity_poly.type
_entity_poly.pdbx_seq_one_letter_code
_entity_poly.pdbx_strand_id
1 'polypeptide(L)' 'MLDNATYNKVKLLYKLSNLCWFLEKHAITDATAGGDPEAAESLMLLKRDLQKHIERIQKGLCLLTQ' A
#
# COMPACT_ATOMS: atom_id res chain seq x y z
N MET A 1 6.31 -8.31 24.10
CA MET A 1 6.29 -9.12 22.87
C MET A 1 4.95 -8.93 22.15
N LEU A 2 4.99 -8.72 20.84
CA LEU A 2 3.77 -8.56 20.07
C LEU A 2 3.07 -9.90 19.90
N ASP A 3 1.74 -9.91 19.98
CA ASP A 3 1.00 -11.09 19.60
C ASP A 3 1.02 -11.27 18.07
N ASN A 4 0.59 -12.44 17.60
CA ASN A 4 0.66 -12.75 16.18
C ASN A 4 -0.22 -11.82 15.34
N ALA A 5 -1.37 -11.43 15.85
CA ALA A 5 -2.27 -10.54 15.11
C ALA A 5 -1.64 -9.15 14.91
N THR A 6 -1.03 -8.60 15.96
CA THR A 6 -0.35 -7.31 15.87
C THR A 6 0.88 -7.39 14.97
N TYR A 7 1.67 -8.45 15.12
CA TYR A 7 2.82 -8.67 14.26
C TYR A 7 2.43 -8.71 12.79
N ASN A 8 1.36 -9.44 12.48
CA ASN A 8 0.88 -9.54 11.09
C ASN A 8 0.46 -8.19 10.54
N LYS A 9 -0.18 -7.35 11.34
CA LYS A 9 -0.57 -6.02 10.92
C LYS A 9 0.64 -5.15 10.59
N VAL A 10 1.66 -5.18 11.45
CA VAL A 10 2.90 -4.43 11.22
C VAL A 10 3.59 -4.91 9.95
N LYS A 11 3.66 -6.22 9.76
CA LYS A 11 4.27 -6.80 8.56
C LYS A 11 3.50 -6.41 7.30
N LEU A 12 2.17 -6.43 7.35
CA LEU A 12 1.35 -6.02 6.22
C LEU A 12 1.52 -4.54 5.89
N LEU A 13 1.57 -3.68 6.92
CA LEU A 13 1.82 -2.26 6.70
C LEU A 13 3.13 -2.04 5.98
N TYR A 14 4.17 -2.73 6.39
CA TYR A 14 5.47 -2.62 5.74
C TYR A 14 5.41 -3.03 4.28
N LYS A 15 4.82 -4.21 4.02
CA LYS A 15 4.71 -4.73 2.65
C LYS A 15 3.83 -3.87 1.76
N LEU A 16 2.68 -3.43 2.28
CA LEU A 16 1.77 -2.59 1.51
C LEU A 16 2.37 -1.23 1.22
N SER A 17 3.08 -0.66 2.19
CA SER A 17 3.75 0.63 2.00
C SER A 17 4.84 0.54 0.93
N ASN A 18 5.62 -0.54 0.95
CA ASN A 18 6.62 -0.78 -0.08
C ASN A 18 5.99 -0.95 -1.46
N LEU A 19 4.87 -1.65 -1.53
CA LEU A 19 4.16 -1.85 -2.78
C LEU A 19 3.63 -0.52 -3.33
N CYS A 20 3.05 0.32 -2.48
CA CYS A 20 2.60 1.65 -2.88
C CYS A 20 3.76 2.51 -3.39
N TRP A 21 4.90 2.44 -2.70
CA TRP A 21 6.10 3.16 -3.13
C TRP A 21 6.55 2.68 -4.51
N PHE A 22 6.58 1.37 -4.72
CA PHE A 22 6.96 0.79 -6.01
C PHE A 22 6.01 1.25 -7.12
N LEU A 23 4.71 1.22 -6.85
CA LEU A 23 3.72 1.69 -7.82
C LEU A 23 3.95 3.13 -8.20
N GLU A 24 4.16 3.99 -7.21
CA GLU A 24 4.35 5.42 -7.44
C GLU A 24 5.65 5.74 -8.17
N LYS A 25 6.76 5.12 -7.75
CA LYS A 25 8.08 5.48 -8.25
C LYS A 25 8.47 4.74 -9.53
N HIS A 26 7.90 3.58 -9.77
CA HIS A 26 8.31 2.73 -10.89
C HIS A 26 7.16 2.32 -11.79
N ALA A 27 6.19 1.58 -11.26
CA ALA A 27 5.19 0.92 -12.11
C ALA A 27 4.32 1.92 -12.89
N ILE A 28 3.77 2.93 -12.21
CA ILE A 28 2.92 3.93 -12.85
C ILE A 28 3.74 4.80 -13.81
N THR A 29 4.92 5.21 -13.36
CA THR A 29 5.83 6.03 -14.17
C THR A 29 6.24 5.29 -15.44
N ASP A 30 6.61 4.03 -15.33
CA ASP A 30 7.03 3.24 -16.49
C ASP A 30 5.87 2.99 -17.46
N ALA A 31 4.67 2.73 -16.93
CA ALA A 31 3.49 2.55 -17.79
C ALA A 31 3.17 3.83 -18.55
N THR A 32 3.26 4.97 -17.90
CA THR A 32 3.01 6.28 -18.53
C THR A 32 4.07 6.55 -19.59
N ALA A 33 5.34 6.35 -19.26
CA ALA A 33 6.44 6.58 -20.19
C ALA A 33 6.40 5.62 -21.39
N GLY A 34 5.90 4.39 -21.18
CA GLY A 34 5.77 3.40 -22.23
C GLY A 34 4.56 3.58 -23.12
N GLY A 35 3.75 4.60 -22.87
CA GLY A 35 2.58 4.87 -23.69
C GLY A 35 1.41 3.93 -23.45
N ASP A 36 1.25 3.44 -22.22
CA ASP A 36 0.16 2.54 -21.85
C ASP A 36 -0.72 3.20 -20.79
N PRO A 37 -1.61 4.14 -21.20
CA PRO A 37 -2.43 4.87 -20.24
C PRO A 37 -3.43 4.00 -19.50
N GLU A 38 -3.89 2.92 -20.11
CA GLU A 38 -4.83 2.01 -19.41
C GLU A 38 -4.15 1.32 -18.26
N ALA A 39 -2.93 0.83 -18.47
CA ALA A 39 -2.15 0.22 -17.40
C ALA A 39 -1.83 1.23 -16.31
N ALA A 40 -1.44 2.45 -16.69
CA ALA A 40 -1.16 3.51 -15.72
C ALA A 40 -2.37 3.80 -14.85
N GLU A 41 -3.56 3.91 -15.46
CA GLU A 41 -4.79 4.16 -14.72
C GLU A 41 -5.13 3.02 -13.77
N SER A 42 -5.04 1.77 -14.24
CA SER A 42 -5.30 0.61 -13.41
C SER A 42 -4.38 0.56 -12.20
N LEU A 43 -3.11 0.87 -12.41
CA LEU A 43 -2.13 0.87 -11.33
C LEU A 43 -2.37 2.01 -10.34
N MET A 44 -2.84 3.16 -10.81
CA MET A 44 -3.21 4.27 -9.93
C MET A 44 -4.40 3.91 -9.05
N LEU A 45 -5.39 3.20 -9.61
CA LEU A 45 -6.54 2.73 -8.85
C LEU A 45 -6.11 1.71 -7.79
N LEU A 46 -5.23 0.81 -8.16
CA LEU A 46 -4.68 -0.16 -7.21
C LEU A 46 -3.97 0.54 -6.06
N LYS A 47 -3.14 1.53 -6.36
CA LYS A 47 -2.44 2.30 -5.33
C LYS A 47 -3.42 2.95 -4.37
N ARG A 48 -4.48 3.58 -4.92
CA ARG A 48 -5.51 4.23 -4.10
C ARG A 48 -6.18 3.24 -3.15
N ASP A 49 -6.53 2.07 -3.65
CA ASP A 49 -7.18 1.04 -2.84
C ASP A 49 -6.24 0.52 -1.74
N LEU A 50 -4.97 0.32 -2.07
CA LEU A 50 -3.98 -0.10 -1.09
C LEU A 50 -3.81 0.94 0.01
N GLN A 51 -3.82 2.23 -0.34
CA GLN A 51 -3.70 3.30 0.64
C GLN A 51 -4.87 3.30 1.63
N LYS A 52 -6.07 3.00 1.15
CA LYS A 52 -7.24 2.88 2.03
C LYS A 52 -7.07 1.74 3.02
N HIS A 53 -6.56 0.60 2.58
CA HIS A 53 -6.31 -0.53 3.45
C HIS A 53 -5.20 -0.24 4.45
N ILE A 54 -4.15 0.45 4.02
CA ILE A 54 -3.08 0.88 4.92
C ILE A 54 -3.64 1.74 6.04
N GLU A 55 -4.49 2.70 5.71
CA GLU A 55 -5.11 3.58 6.71
C GLU A 55 -5.94 2.78 7.72
N ARG A 56 -6.70 1.81 7.25
CA ARG A 56 -7.52 0.96 8.13
C ARG A 56 -6.65 0.16 9.10
N ILE A 57 -5.56 -0.42 8.60
CA ILE A 57 -4.66 -1.20 9.44
C ILE A 57 -3.96 -0.29 10.45
N GLN A 58 -3.55 0.91 10.03
CA GLN A 58 -2.93 1.89 10.93
C GLN A 58 -3.90 2.29 12.06
N LYS A 59 -5.15 2.50 11.74
CA LYS A 59 -6.16 2.81 12.76
C LYS A 59 -6.26 1.70 13.80
N GLY A 60 -6.26 0.45 13.35
CA GLY A 60 -6.28 -0.68 14.25
C GLY A 60 -5.10 -0.70 15.20
N LEU A 61 -3.91 -0.36 14.71
CA LEU A 61 -2.72 -0.29 15.54
C LEU A 61 -2.76 0.87 16.52
N CYS A 62 -3.27 2.03 16.08
CA CYS A 62 -3.41 3.19 16.96
C CYS A 62 -4.35 2.90 18.12
N LEU A 63 -5.44 2.18 17.87
CA LEU A 63 -6.37 1.79 18.91
C LEU A 63 -5.73 0.87 19.94
N LEU A 64 -4.77 0.04 19.50
CA LEU A 64 -4.07 -0.87 20.39
C LEU A 64 -3.05 -0.16 21.28
N THR A 65 -2.57 1.00 20.85
CA THR A 65 -1.55 1.75 21.60
C THR A 65 -2.15 2.73 22.60
N GLN A 66 -3.44 2.92 22.56
CA GLN A 66 -4.15 3.77 23.52
C GLN A 66 -4.69 2.92 24.69
#